data_a9d35098e43631e98c36f0927c7100eb
#
_entry.id   a9d35098e43631e98c36f0927c7100eb
#
_cell.length_a   1.000
_cell.length_b   1.000
_cell.length_c   1.000
_cell.angle_alpha   90.00
_cell.angle_beta   90.00
_cell.angle_gamma   90.00
#
_symmetry.space_group_name_H-M   'P 1'
#
loop_
_entity.id
_entity.type
_entity.pdbx_description
1 polymer ?
#
loop_
_entity_poly.entity_id
_entity_poly.type
_entity_poly.pdbx_seq_one_letter_code
_entity_poly.pdbx_strand_id
1 'polypeptide(L)'
;MPARSRRRAAARSASLFSGPFARVTVANFFFFLNFASFFLLPLYVKMLGGSESTVGLVMGTGGAATFLTLPVVAVLIDRLGRRRFLILGALGMTTASICYLRVDTIGPALFALRALQGASFAAAFTATTAFAATFAPQDRRAQALGIFGLSVLLTHAIAPAAGEEIIRRLGFYALFTVTAAWTLVVLLVAAQLPAGVVARSTGAQPAPWHFDRVQWIVAATMVLSGMGFGAMMTFTPTFIHGEGLGRVGIFFAAYSTTAILTRVVGAGLSDSFGRRAVIIPTLLVLAGSVLTMAFVRGIPLLVCAGALFGAAQGISYPTLHAFLVDITAEAHLGRAQALFNGSFNFGVASSAFVFGAVAEQLGYRPMFALASLTPAAACVLFYLHGAPPPRRGSID
;
A
#
# COMPACT_ATOMS: atom_id res chain seq x y z
N MET A 1 33.73 -18.49 36.58
CA MET A 1 33.19 -18.03 35.26
C MET A 1 31.66 -18.04 35.14
N PRO A 2 30.82 -17.57 36.07
CA PRO A 2 29.35 -17.56 35.87
C PRO A 2 28.74 -16.17 35.60
N ALA A 3 29.50 -15.06 35.69
CA ALA A 3 28.90 -13.72 35.50
C ALA A 3 28.74 -13.28 34.02
N ARG A 4 29.49 -13.83 33.08
CA ARG A 4 29.39 -13.52 31.64
C ARG A 4 28.19 -14.19 30.97
N SER A 5 27.74 -15.36 31.47
CA SER A 5 26.55 -16.07 30.93
C SER A 5 25.25 -15.38 31.33
N ARG A 6 25.17 -14.80 32.54
CA ARG A 6 23.99 -14.05 32.99
C ARG A 6 23.80 -12.70 32.29
N ARG A 7 24.91 -12.00 31.94
CA ARG A 7 24.82 -10.78 31.12
C ARG A 7 24.39 -11.06 29.66
N ARG A 8 24.76 -12.20 29.09
CA ARG A 8 24.27 -12.63 27.75
C ARG A 8 22.82 -13.08 27.78
N ALA A 9 22.31 -13.62 28.89
CA ALA A 9 20.89 -13.97 29.03
C ALA A 9 20.01 -12.73 29.27
N ALA A 10 20.50 -11.73 30.01
CA ALA A 10 19.76 -10.46 30.21
C ALA A 10 19.73 -9.55 28.96
N ALA A 11 20.69 -9.70 28.05
CA ALA A 11 20.66 -9.02 26.75
C ALA A 11 19.63 -9.64 25.75
N ARG A 12 19.00 -10.76 26.09
CA ARG A 12 18.08 -11.51 25.23
C ARG A 12 16.62 -11.06 25.29
N SER A 13 16.28 -10.04 26.05
CA SER A 13 14.94 -9.45 26.06
C SER A 13 14.95 -7.98 25.59
N ALA A 14 15.66 -7.67 24.50
CA ALA A 14 15.37 -6.43 23.80
C ALA A 14 13.89 -6.49 23.39
N SER A 15 13.03 -5.69 24.04
CA SER A 15 11.59 -5.69 23.74
C SER A 15 11.46 -5.45 22.25
N LEU A 16 10.58 -6.21 21.58
CA LEU A 16 10.21 -6.01 20.16
C LEU A 16 9.85 -4.53 19.88
N PHE A 17 9.34 -3.85 20.89
CA PHE A 17 9.02 -2.43 20.89
C PHE A 17 10.14 -1.62 21.57
N SER A 18 11.32 -1.51 20.93
CA SER A 18 12.25 -0.45 21.31
C SER A 18 11.54 0.91 21.17
N GLY A 19 11.80 1.87 22.07
CA GLY A 19 11.12 3.16 22.05
C GLY A 19 11.06 3.84 20.66
N PRO A 20 12.17 3.90 19.88
CA PRO A 20 12.14 4.44 18.52
C PRO A 20 11.30 3.63 17.53
N PHE A 21 11.36 2.30 17.56
CA PHE A 21 10.58 1.44 16.69
C PHE A 21 9.07 1.57 16.96
N ALA A 22 8.67 1.59 18.25
CA ALA A 22 7.29 1.78 18.65
C ALA A 22 6.76 3.15 18.15
N ARG A 23 7.54 4.23 18.32
CA ARG A 23 7.18 5.58 17.83
C ARG A 23 6.96 5.59 16.32
N VAL A 24 7.86 4.98 15.56
CA VAL A 24 7.71 4.90 14.09
C VAL A 24 6.47 4.10 13.70
N THR A 25 6.18 2.99 14.39
CA THR A 25 4.98 2.17 14.12
C THR A 25 3.69 2.96 14.45
N VAL A 26 3.68 3.72 15.55
CA VAL A 26 2.57 4.61 15.89
C VAL A 26 2.39 5.73 14.86
N ALA A 27 3.47 6.38 14.44
CA ALA A 27 3.43 7.41 13.39
C ALA A 27 2.88 6.82 12.09
N ASN A 28 3.34 5.63 11.69
CA ASN A 28 2.86 4.92 10.50
C ASN A 28 1.37 4.59 10.61
N PHE A 29 0.91 4.10 11.75
CA PHE A 29 -0.49 3.78 11.98
C PHE A 29 -1.39 5.01 11.81
N PHE A 30 -1.10 6.12 12.46
CA PHE A 30 -1.89 7.34 12.33
C PHE A 30 -1.80 7.98 10.94
N PHE A 31 -0.65 7.89 10.29
CA PHE A 31 -0.49 8.32 8.90
C PHE A 31 -1.39 7.52 7.95
N PHE A 32 -1.41 6.19 8.11
CA PHE A 32 -2.26 5.34 7.31
C PHE A 32 -3.75 5.41 7.70
N LEU A 33 -4.11 5.76 8.93
CA LEU A 33 -5.49 6.11 9.28
C LEU A 33 -5.99 7.30 8.44
N ASN A 34 -5.17 8.35 8.32
CA ASN A 34 -5.50 9.46 7.42
C ASN A 34 -5.62 8.95 5.98
N PHE A 35 -4.58 8.31 5.46
CA PHE A 35 -4.53 7.85 4.06
C PHE A 35 -5.71 6.94 3.69
N ALA A 36 -6.01 5.94 4.51
CA ALA A 36 -7.07 4.98 4.25
C ALA A 36 -8.48 5.58 4.38
N SER A 37 -8.66 6.68 5.14
CA SER A 37 -9.92 7.41 5.18
C SER A 37 -10.27 8.01 3.82
N PHE A 38 -9.28 8.37 3.02
CA PHE A 38 -9.49 8.89 1.67
C PHE A 38 -9.84 7.80 0.64
N PHE A 39 -9.97 6.54 1.02
CA PHE A 39 -10.70 5.55 0.24
C PHE A 39 -12.20 5.89 0.13
N LEU A 40 -12.72 6.75 1.03
CA LEU A 40 -14.08 7.29 0.95
C LEU A 40 -14.20 8.57 0.12
N LEU A 41 -13.08 9.15 -0.34
CA LEU A 41 -13.09 10.36 -1.20
C LEU A 41 -13.92 10.19 -2.49
N PRO A 42 -13.98 9.01 -3.14
CA PRO A 42 -14.89 8.77 -4.26
C PRO A 42 -16.34 9.15 -3.95
N LEU A 43 -16.82 8.87 -2.73
CA LEU A 43 -18.18 9.25 -2.31
C LEU A 43 -18.35 10.77 -2.22
N TYR A 44 -17.31 11.49 -1.79
CA TYR A 44 -17.30 12.95 -1.79
C TYR A 44 -17.36 13.52 -3.19
N VAL A 45 -16.58 12.98 -4.14
CA VAL A 45 -16.62 13.37 -5.55
C VAL A 45 -18.00 13.14 -6.15
N LYS A 46 -18.65 12.00 -5.83
CA LYS A 46 -20.04 11.72 -6.25
C LYS A 46 -21.03 12.72 -5.63
N MET A 47 -20.88 13.07 -4.35
CA MET A 47 -21.70 14.08 -3.69
C MET A 47 -21.59 15.47 -4.35
N LEU A 48 -20.42 15.82 -4.87
CA LEU A 48 -20.17 17.05 -5.63
C LEU A 48 -20.71 16.98 -7.09
N GLY A 49 -21.40 15.90 -7.49
CA GLY A 49 -21.93 15.70 -8.83
C GLY A 49 -20.94 15.13 -9.85
N GLY A 50 -19.81 14.57 -9.39
CA GLY A 50 -18.81 13.96 -10.27
C GLY A 50 -19.28 12.65 -10.89
N SER A 51 -18.86 12.42 -12.15
CA SER A 51 -19.03 11.15 -12.85
C SER A 51 -17.98 10.11 -12.37
N GLU A 52 -18.08 8.87 -12.82
CA GLU A 52 -17.12 7.81 -12.55
C GLU A 52 -15.75 8.12 -13.14
N SER A 53 -15.69 8.74 -14.31
CA SER A 53 -14.43 9.25 -14.88
C SER A 53 -13.82 10.35 -14.00
N THR A 54 -14.64 11.24 -13.45
CA THR A 54 -14.17 12.27 -12.52
C THR A 54 -13.58 11.64 -11.25
N VAL A 55 -14.24 10.62 -10.69
CA VAL A 55 -13.70 9.84 -9.57
C VAL A 55 -12.35 9.23 -9.95
N GLY A 56 -12.29 8.60 -11.12
CA GLY A 56 -11.06 8.01 -11.66
C GLY A 56 -9.93 9.04 -11.83
N LEU A 57 -10.24 10.21 -12.40
CA LEU A 57 -9.28 11.30 -12.60
C LEU A 57 -8.76 11.83 -11.26
N VAL A 58 -9.63 12.10 -10.29
CA VAL A 58 -9.23 12.60 -8.97
C VAL A 58 -8.36 11.56 -8.24
N MET A 59 -8.80 10.31 -8.19
CA MET A 59 -8.04 9.26 -7.50
C MET A 59 -6.73 8.94 -8.22
N GLY A 60 -6.74 8.89 -9.54
CA GLY A 60 -5.57 8.68 -10.39
C GLY A 60 -4.52 9.79 -10.24
N THR A 61 -4.95 11.05 -10.09
CA THR A 61 -4.04 12.18 -9.85
C THR A 61 -3.20 11.96 -8.58
N GLY A 62 -3.80 11.48 -7.49
CA GLY A 62 -3.06 11.14 -6.28
C GLY A 62 -2.05 10.01 -6.49
N GLY A 63 -2.45 8.96 -7.21
CA GLY A 63 -1.57 7.85 -7.55
C GLY A 63 -0.42 8.27 -8.46
N ALA A 64 -0.70 9.07 -9.49
CA ALA A 64 0.32 9.63 -10.40
C ALA A 64 1.32 10.52 -9.65
N ALA A 65 0.83 11.39 -8.78
CA ALA A 65 1.70 12.23 -7.95
C ALA A 65 2.59 11.39 -7.02
N THR A 66 2.04 10.32 -6.42
CA THR A 66 2.84 9.36 -5.63
C THR A 66 3.94 8.74 -6.48
N PHE A 67 3.59 8.19 -7.65
CA PHE A 67 4.53 7.53 -8.55
C PHE A 67 5.66 8.45 -8.99
N LEU A 68 5.34 9.69 -9.40
CA LEU A 68 6.32 10.67 -9.85
C LEU A 68 7.21 11.19 -8.72
N THR A 69 6.68 11.27 -7.49
CA THR A 69 7.42 11.80 -6.33
C THR A 69 8.33 10.74 -5.69
N LEU A 70 7.97 9.46 -5.74
CA LEU A 70 8.74 8.37 -5.12
C LEU A 70 10.24 8.36 -5.50
N PRO A 71 10.65 8.46 -6.78
CA PRO A 71 12.06 8.47 -7.15
C PRO A 71 12.81 9.68 -6.60
N VAL A 72 12.15 10.84 -6.59
CA VAL A 72 12.72 12.11 -6.08
C VAL A 72 12.95 11.99 -4.56
N VAL A 73 11.96 11.50 -3.84
CA VAL A 73 12.06 11.27 -2.40
C VAL A 73 13.15 10.24 -2.08
N ALA A 74 13.23 9.14 -2.83
CA ALA A 74 14.23 8.10 -2.61
C ALA A 74 15.67 8.64 -2.70
N VAL A 75 15.93 9.59 -3.61
CA VAL A 75 17.24 10.24 -3.74
C VAL A 75 17.49 11.28 -2.64
N LEU A 76 16.48 12.08 -2.33
CA LEU A 76 16.64 13.21 -1.41
C LEU A 76 16.62 12.81 0.07
N ILE A 77 15.95 11.72 0.42
CA ILE A 77 15.78 11.28 1.82
C ILE A 77 17.12 10.93 2.48
N ASP A 78 18.06 10.38 1.70
CA ASP A 78 19.40 10.05 2.18
C ASP A 78 20.28 11.28 2.40
N ARG A 79 20.00 12.38 1.67
CA ARG A 79 20.74 13.64 1.79
C ARG A 79 20.17 14.57 2.86
N LEU A 80 18.85 14.70 2.92
CA LEU A 80 18.15 15.67 3.77
C LEU A 80 17.69 15.07 5.10
N GLY A 81 17.70 13.73 5.22
CA GLY A 81 17.35 13.00 6.44
C GLY A 81 15.86 12.61 6.51
N ARG A 82 15.62 11.40 6.99
CA ARG A 82 14.31 10.73 7.05
C ARG A 82 13.27 11.50 7.86
N ARG A 83 13.66 12.12 8.97
CA ARG A 83 12.75 12.89 9.83
C ARG A 83 12.10 14.05 9.10
N ARG A 84 12.86 14.78 8.26
CA ARG A 84 12.34 15.90 7.47
C ARG A 84 11.26 15.44 6.51
N PHE A 85 11.46 14.30 5.81
CA PHE A 85 10.48 13.76 4.88
C PHE A 85 9.22 13.26 5.58
N LEU A 86 9.34 12.67 6.77
CA LEU A 86 8.17 12.30 7.56
C LEU A 86 7.37 13.54 7.98
N ILE A 87 8.04 14.59 8.43
CA ILE A 87 7.39 15.86 8.81
C ILE A 87 6.74 16.52 7.59
N LEU A 88 7.45 16.63 6.45
CA LEU A 88 6.91 17.22 5.22
C LEU A 88 5.69 16.44 4.71
N GLY A 89 5.76 15.12 4.71
CA GLY A 89 4.63 14.27 4.32
C GLY A 89 3.44 14.42 5.26
N ALA A 90 3.67 14.47 6.59
CA ALA A 90 2.61 14.68 7.55
C ALA A 90 2.00 16.10 7.44
N LEU A 91 2.81 17.14 7.27
CA LEU A 91 2.35 18.50 7.04
C LEU A 91 1.51 18.59 5.77
N GLY A 92 1.98 18.02 4.66
CA GLY A 92 1.22 18.03 3.41
C GLY A 92 -0.12 17.32 3.52
N MET A 93 -0.17 16.14 4.20
CA MET A 93 -1.43 15.46 4.49
C MET A 93 -2.36 16.28 5.39
N THR A 94 -1.82 16.91 6.45
CA THR A 94 -2.62 17.77 7.33
C THR A 94 -3.18 18.96 6.55
N THR A 95 -2.33 19.64 5.77
CA THR A 95 -2.74 20.77 4.92
C THR A 95 -3.83 20.35 3.94
N ALA A 96 -3.63 19.22 3.23
CA ALA A 96 -4.65 18.72 2.31
C ALA A 96 -5.98 18.44 3.03
N SER A 97 -5.94 17.75 4.19
CA SER A 97 -7.13 17.44 4.97
C SER A 97 -7.88 18.71 5.42
N ILE A 98 -7.16 19.75 5.86
CA ILE A 98 -7.77 21.03 6.23
C ILE A 98 -8.31 21.77 5.01
N CYS A 99 -7.58 21.77 3.89
CA CYS A 99 -8.02 22.47 2.68
C CYS A 99 -9.26 21.83 2.03
N TYR A 100 -9.48 20.51 2.20
CA TYR A 100 -10.74 19.86 1.79
C TYR A 100 -11.98 20.47 2.45
N LEU A 101 -11.85 21.11 3.62
CA LEU A 101 -12.96 21.84 4.27
C LEU A 101 -13.46 23.06 3.45
N ARG A 102 -12.73 23.47 2.43
CA ARG A 102 -13.07 24.61 1.54
C ARG A 102 -13.34 24.20 0.10
N VAL A 103 -13.32 22.90 -0.18
CA VAL A 103 -13.59 22.37 -1.52
C VAL A 103 -15.06 21.96 -1.57
N ASP A 104 -15.85 22.70 -2.29
CA ASP A 104 -17.30 22.50 -2.49
C ASP A 104 -17.65 22.23 -3.96
N THR A 105 -16.68 22.26 -4.86
CA THR A 105 -16.85 22.07 -6.29
C THR A 105 -15.75 21.18 -6.89
N ILE A 106 -16.05 20.56 -8.02
CA ILE A 106 -15.06 19.82 -8.81
C ILE A 106 -14.29 20.82 -9.66
N GLY A 107 -13.05 21.09 -9.23
CA GLY A 107 -12.19 22.08 -9.89
C GLY A 107 -10.71 21.83 -9.64
N PRO A 108 -9.83 22.69 -10.13
CA PRO A 108 -8.36 22.53 -10.01
C PRO A 108 -7.87 22.35 -8.58
N ALA A 109 -8.56 22.93 -7.59
CA ALA A 109 -8.22 22.81 -6.17
C ALA A 109 -8.33 21.34 -5.69
N LEU A 110 -9.38 20.62 -6.09
CA LEU A 110 -9.57 19.21 -5.74
C LEU A 110 -8.41 18.34 -6.27
N PHE A 111 -8.00 18.55 -7.52
CA PHE A 111 -6.89 17.84 -8.14
C PHE A 111 -5.54 18.22 -7.50
N ALA A 112 -5.33 19.50 -7.21
CA ALA A 112 -4.11 19.98 -6.54
C ALA A 112 -3.95 19.37 -5.15
N LEU A 113 -5.03 19.31 -4.36
CA LEU A 113 -5.03 18.66 -3.05
C LEU A 113 -4.78 17.15 -3.16
N ARG A 114 -5.35 16.52 -4.17
CA ARG A 114 -5.10 15.10 -4.41
C ARG A 114 -3.65 14.82 -4.81
N ALA A 115 -3.06 15.67 -5.65
CA ALA A 115 -1.63 15.61 -5.99
C ALA A 115 -0.75 15.84 -4.76
N LEU A 116 -1.09 16.83 -3.92
CA LEU A 116 -0.39 17.09 -2.66
C LEU A 116 -0.44 15.87 -1.73
N GLN A 117 -1.58 15.20 -1.60
CA GLN A 117 -1.71 13.97 -0.82
C GLN A 117 -0.82 12.85 -1.38
N GLY A 118 -0.79 12.67 -2.71
CA GLY A 118 0.06 11.67 -3.35
C GLY A 118 1.56 11.90 -3.09
N ALA A 119 2.02 13.13 -3.25
CA ALA A 119 3.41 13.52 -2.96
C ALA A 119 3.74 13.36 -1.46
N SER A 120 2.82 13.75 -0.60
CA SER A 120 2.93 13.61 0.86
C SER A 120 3.00 12.14 1.30
N PHE A 121 2.20 11.29 0.64
CA PHE A 121 2.25 9.84 0.86
C PHE A 121 3.62 9.28 0.49
N ALA A 122 4.17 9.61 -0.69
CA ALA A 122 5.50 9.18 -1.10
C ALA A 122 6.57 9.56 -0.07
N ALA A 123 6.53 10.80 0.43
CA ALA A 123 7.47 11.31 1.41
C ALA A 123 7.40 10.57 2.76
N ALA A 124 6.20 10.49 3.35
CA ALA A 124 6.02 9.90 4.68
C ALA A 124 6.20 8.38 4.66
N PHE A 125 5.67 7.68 3.65
CA PHE A 125 5.77 6.23 3.52
C PHE A 125 7.23 5.78 3.35
N THR A 126 8.00 6.45 2.49
CA THR A 126 9.44 6.17 2.33
C THR A 126 10.19 6.42 3.64
N ALA A 127 9.88 7.50 4.35
CA ALA A 127 10.52 7.83 5.62
C ALA A 127 10.18 6.81 6.72
N THR A 128 8.91 6.44 6.89
CA THR A 128 8.49 5.49 7.94
C THR A 128 9.04 4.09 7.69
N THR A 129 9.05 3.61 6.45
CA THR A 129 9.64 2.30 6.08
C THR A 129 11.15 2.28 6.30
N ALA A 130 11.86 3.36 5.96
CA ALA A 130 13.29 3.49 6.19
C ALA A 130 13.64 3.55 7.69
N PHE A 131 12.85 4.23 8.50
CA PHE A 131 12.99 4.23 9.97
C PHE A 131 12.69 2.86 10.55
N ALA A 132 11.59 2.20 10.14
CA ALA A 132 11.24 0.86 10.61
C ALA A 132 12.37 -0.14 10.34
N ALA A 133 12.95 -0.11 9.14
CA ALA A 133 14.09 -0.96 8.78
C ALA A 133 15.34 -0.69 9.64
N THR A 134 15.54 0.55 10.09
CA THR A 134 16.71 0.93 10.90
C THR A 134 16.53 0.59 12.38
N PHE A 135 15.33 0.80 12.92
CA PHE A 135 15.06 0.59 14.35
C PHE A 135 14.54 -0.81 14.68
N ALA A 136 14.25 -1.63 13.68
CA ALA A 136 13.89 -3.04 13.89
C ALA A 136 15.06 -3.79 14.56
N PRO A 137 14.81 -4.51 15.68
CA PRO A 137 15.83 -5.33 16.34
C PRO A 137 16.43 -6.35 15.37
N GLN A 138 17.75 -6.45 15.30
CA GLN A 138 18.45 -7.32 14.33
C GLN A 138 18.08 -8.80 14.46
N ASP A 139 17.94 -9.28 15.70
CA ASP A 139 17.58 -10.65 16.05
C ASP A 139 16.12 -11.01 15.73
N ARG A 140 15.23 -10.00 15.55
CA ARG A 140 13.80 -10.16 15.29
C ARG A 140 13.30 -9.26 14.17
N ARG A 141 14.17 -8.91 13.22
CA ARG A 141 13.89 -7.92 12.19
C ARG A 141 12.66 -8.28 11.34
N ALA A 142 12.53 -9.54 10.94
CA ALA A 142 11.39 -10.01 10.15
C ALA A 142 10.07 -9.87 10.93
N GLN A 143 10.08 -10.23 12.22
CA GLN A 143 8.91 -10.10 13.08
C GLN A 143 8.51 -8.63 13.30
N ALA A 144 9.49 -7.76 13.56
CA ALA A 144 9.25 -6.33 13.73
C ALA A 144 8.64 -5.69 12.46
N LEU A 145 9.24 -5.95 11.29
CA LEU A 145 8.73 -5.45 10.02
C LEU A 145 7.37 -6.07 9.64
N GLY A 146 7.10 -7.30 10.08
CA GLY A 146 5.79 -7.93 9.99
C GLY A 146 4.73 -7.13 10.75
N ILE A 147 4.99 -6.80 12.04
CA ILE A 147 4.09 -5.99 12.87
C ILE A 147 3.88 -4.59 12.28
N PHE A 148 4.96 -3.96 11.78
CA PHE A 148 4.87 -2.69 11.08
C PHE A 148 3.93 -2.76 9.86
N GLY A 149 4.03 -3.81 9.04
CA GLY A 149 3.13 -4.05 7.91
C GLY A 149 1.69 -4.36 8.33
N LEU A 150 1.48 -5.08 9.44
CA LEU A 150 0.14 -5.36 9.98
C LEU A 150 -0.55 -4.07 10.47
N SER A 151 0.21 -3.08 10.99
CA SER A 151 -0.35 -1.79 11.37
C SER A 151 -1.03 -1.08 10.20
N VAL A 152 -0.52 -1.22 8.97
CA VAL A 152 -1.13 -0.67 7.75
C VAL A 152 -2.45 -1.39 7.43
N LEU A 153 -2.46 -2.72 7.44
CA LEU A 153 -3.68 -3.49 7.15
C LEU A 153 -4.80 -3.21 8.16
N LEU A 154 -4.44 -3.00 9.42
CA LEU A 154 -5.40 -2.67 10.46
C LEU A 154 -6.08 -1.31 10.19
N THR A 155 -5.33 -0.33 9.66
CA THR A 155 -5.92 0.98 9.28
C THR A 155 -6.87 0.87 8.09
N HIS A 156 -6.65 -0.04 7.16
CA HIS A 156 -7.57 -0.29 6.04
C HIS A 156 -8.91 -0.87 6.51
N ALA A 157 -8.98 -1.55 7.66
CA ALA A 157 -10.25 -1.94 8.28
C ALA A 157 -10.91 -0.77 9.02
N ILE A 158 -10.13 -0.10 9.89
CA ILE A 158 -10.65 0.89 10.84
C ILE A 158 -11.07 2.18 10.12
N ALA A 159 -10.22 2.71 9.23
CA ALA A 159 -10.41 4.04 8.68
C ALA A 159 -11.65 4.15 7.78
N PRO A 160 -11.94 3.23 6.83
CA PRO A 160 -13.17 3.30 6.06
C PRO A 160 -14.41 3.04 6.91
N ALA A 161 -14.36 2.09 7.87
CA ALA A 161 -15.51 1.79 8.71
C ALA A 161 -15.88 2.95 9.67
N ALA A 162 -14.87 3.51 10.34
CA ALA A 162 -15.05 4.67 11.21
C ALA A 162 -15.39 5.92 10.39
N GLY A 163 -14.72 6.11 9.26
CA GLY A 163 -14.95 7.24 8.35
C GLY A 163 -16.37 7.27 7.79
N GLU A 164 -16.89 6.11 7.37
CA GLU A 164 -18.27 5.98 6.90
C GLU A 164 -19.28 6.35 8.00
N GLU A 165 -19.04 5.92 9.25
CA GLU A 165 -19.89 6.27 10.37
C GLU A 165 -19.81 7.77 10.72
N ILE A 166 -18.62 8.37 10.63
CA ILE A 166 -18.43 9.82 10.80
C ILE A 166 -19.19 10.57 9.70
N ILE A 167 -19.05 10.16 8.43
CA ILE A 167 -19.77 10.80 7.32
C ILE A 167 -21.28 10.72 7.51
N ARG A 168 -21.78 9.56 7.91
CA ARG A 168 -23.22 9.33 8.12
C ARG A 168 -23.80 10.21 9.21
N ARG A 169 -23.08 10.44 10.32
CA ARG A 169 -23.56 11.21 11.47
C ARG A 169 -23.26 12.70 11.38
N LEU A 170 -22.08 13.05 10.86
CA LEU A 170 -21.52 14.40 10.99
C LEU A 170 -21.07 15.00 9.64
N GLY A 171 -21.15 14.22 8.53
CA GLY A 171 -20.77 14.66 7.20
C GLY A 171 -19.27 14.61 6.91
N PHE A 172 -18.90 14.97 5.68
CA PHE A 172 -17.52 14.92 5.20
C PHE A 172 -16.60 15.94 5.89
N TYR A 173 -17.11 17.09 6.31
CA TYR A 173 -16.30 18.08 7.04
C TYR A 173 -15.73 17.50 8.35
N ALA A 174 -16.52 16.72 9.06
CA ALA A 174 -16.06 16.04 10.28
C ALA A 174 -14.99 14.98 9.93
N LEU A 175 -15.14 14.23 8.85
CA LEU A 175 -14.14 13.28 8.40
C LEU A 175 -12.80 14.00 8.11
N PHE A 176 -12.81 15.10 7.35
CA PHE A 176 -11.60 15.84 7.01
C PHE A 176 -10.93 16.44 8.25
N THR A 177 -11.71 16.92 9.22
CA THR A 177 -11.18 17.41 10.50
C THR A 177 -10.51 16.30 11.29
N VAL A 178 -11.14 15.14 11.41
CA VAL A 178 -10.59 13.97 12.12
C VAL A 178 -9.32 13.46 11.42
N THR A 179 -9.31 13.41 10.10
CA THR A 179 -8.11 13.00 9.35
C THR A 179 -6.95 13.97 9.53
N ALA A 180 -7.20 15.27 9.62
CA ALA A 180 -6.19 16.27 9.97
C ALA A 180 -5.64 16.03 11.39
N ALA A 181 -6.51 15.74 12.36
CA ALA A 181 -6.10 15.45 13.73
C ALA A 181 -5.18 14.21 13.83
N TRP A 182 -5.44 13.16 13.05
CA TRP A 182 -4.56 11.98 13.04
C TRP A 182 -3.14 12.31 12.55
N THR A 183 -3.00 13.15 11.54
CA THR A 183 -1.67 13.55 11.05
C THR A 183 -0.95 14.54 11.97
N LEU A 184 -1.67 15.29 12.83
CA LEU A 184 -1.04 16.04 13.91
C LEU A 184 -0.35 15.12 14.92
N VAL A 185 -0.93 13.95 15.21
CA VAL A 185 -0.25 12.92 16.03
C VAL A 185 1.05 12.47 15.37
N VAL A 186 1.04 12.28 14.04
CA VAL A 186 2.27 11.94 13.30
C VAL A 186 3.35 13.01 13.47
N LEU A 187 2.99 14.30 13.40
CA LEU A 187 3.90 15.41 13.58
C LEU A 187 4.51 15.42 14.98
N LEU A 188 3.69 15.22 16.02
CA LEU A 188 4.14 15.13 17.41
C LEU A 188 5.12 13.97 17.63
N VAL A 189 4.85 12.83 17.04
CA VAL A 189 5.73 11.66 17.13
C VAL A 189 7.00 11.87 16.31
N ALA A 190 6.91 12.43 15.10
CA ALA A 190 8.04 12.73 14.24
C ALA A 190 9.01 13.72 14.89
N ALA A 191 8.50 14.69 15.68
CA ALA A 191 9.32 15.62 16.45
C ALA A 191 10.23 14.92 17.48
N GLN A 192 9.84 13.75 17.95
CA GLN A 192 10.59 12.94 18.94
C GLN A 192 11.57 11.94 18.31
N LEU A 193 11.56 11.79 16.98
CA LEU A 193 12.47 10.90 16.29
C LEU A 193 13.86 11.55 16.07
N PRO A 194 14.93 10.78 16.09
CA PRO A 194 16.29 11.33 15.91
C PRO A 194 16.46 11.97 14.54
N ALA A 195 17.02 13.17 14.52
CA ALA A 195 17.24 13.94 13.29
C ALA A 195 18.41 13.43 12.44
N GLY A 196 19.37 12.73 13.06
CA GLY A 196 20.70 12.43 12.52
C GLY A 196 20.87 11.07 11.84
N VAL A 197 19.79 10.35 11.51
CA VAL A 197 19.92 9.08 10.78
C VAL A 197 20.02 9.37 9.29
N VAL A 198 21.14 9.92 8.88
CA VAL A 198 21.55 9.98 7.47
C VAL A 198 22.21 8.65 7.16
N ALA A 199 21.67 7.88 6.21
CA ALA A 199 22.39 6.73 5.71
C ALA A 199 23.71 7.25 5.12
N ARG A 200 24.86 6.81 5.67
CA ARG A 200 26.12 7.01 4.96
C ARG A 200 25.99 6.29 3.63
N SER A 201 25.78 7.03 2.56
CA SER A 201 25.99 6.51 1.23
C SER A 201 27.46 6.07 1.20
N THR A 202 27.74 4.79 1.29
CA THR A 202 28.99 4.24 0.81
C THR A 202 29.09 4.72 -0.64
N GLY A 203 30.07 5.55 -0.95
CA GLY A 203 30.27 6.28 -2.21
C GLY A 203 30.30 5.43 -3.49
N ALA A 204 29.43 4.43 -3.57
CA ALA A 204 29.17 3.65 -4.75
C ALA A 204 28.52 4.56 -5.81
N GLN A 205 29.21 4.83 -6.87
CA GLN A 205 28.66 5.48 -8.05
C GLN A 205 27.34 4.80 -8.44
N PRO A 206 26.33 5.59 -8.85
CA PRO A 206 25.09 5.00 -9.34
C PRO A 206 25.41 4.15 -10.56
N ALA A 207 25.50 2.83 -10.38
CA ALA A 207 25.66 1.91 -11.48
C ALA A 207 24.43 2.02 -12.42
N PRO A 208 24.57 1.80 -13.73
CA PRO A 208 23.46 1.92 -14.67
C PRO A 208 22.28 1.03 -14.26
N TRP A 209 21.07 1.51 -14.55
CA TRP A 209 19.82 0.81 -14.26
C TRP A 209 19.65 -0.35 -15.23
N HIS A 210 20.30 -1.48 -14.95
CA HIS A 210 20.11 -2.71 -15.71
C HIS A 210 19.25 -3.66 -14.89
N PHE A 211 18.13 -4.06 -15.46
CA PHE A 211 17.23 -5.05 -14.91
C PHE A 211 17.19 -6.27 -15.82
N ASP A 212 17.26 -7.44 -15.23
CA ASP A 212 17.11 -8.70 -15.93
C ASP A 212 15.67 -8.91 -16.43
N ARG A 213 15.51 -9.77 -17.45
CA ARG A 213 14.21 -10.11 -18.01
C ARG A 213 13.20 -10.52 -16.93
N VAL A 214 13.61 -11.31 -15.95
CA VAL A 214 12.71 -11.80 -14.89
C VAL A 214 12.27 -10.65 -13.97
N GLN A 215 13.14 -9.69 -13.67
CA GLN A 215 12.79 -8.48 -12.90
C GLN A 215 11.75 -7.63 -13.63
N TRP A 216 11.85 -7.50 -14.96
CA TRP A 216 10.83 -6.83 -15.78
C TRP A 216 9.50 -7.59 -15.79
N ILE A 217 9.53 -8.92 -15.79
CA ILE A 217 8.32 -9.75 -15.66
C ILE A 217 7.66 -9.54 -14.31
N VAL A 218 8.43 -9.50 -13.21
CA VAL A 218 7.92 -9.16 -11.88
C VAL A 218 7.32 -7.75 -11.87
N ALA A 219 8.00 -6.78 -12.48
CA ALA A 219 7.50 -5.41 -12.58
C ALA A 219 6.17 -5.33 -13.34
N ALA A 220 6.05 -5.99 -14.49
CA ALA A 220 4.81 -6.06 -15.26
C ALA A 220 3.68 -6.79 -14.48
N THR A 221 4.01 -7.88 -13.78
CA THR A 221 3.08 -8.58 -12.87
C THR A 221 2.59 -7.65 -11.78
N MET A 222 3.46 -6.79 -11.22
CA MET A 222 3.10 -5.81 -10.21
C MET A 222 2.22 -4.68 -10.77
N VAL A 223 2.47 -4.20 -12.00
CA VAL A 223 1.58 -3.23 -12.66
C VAL A 223 0.18 -3.82 -12.79
N LEU A 224 0.06 -5.02 -13.37
CA LEU A 224 -1.23 -5.66 -13.61
C LEU A 224 -1.97 -6.00 -12.30
N SER A 225 -1.26 -6.48 -11.28
CA SER A 225 -1.84 -6.72 -9.95
C SER A 225 -2.25 -5.42 -9.27
N GLY A 226 -1.44 -4.37 -9.42
CA GLY A 226 -1.73 -3.02 -8.94
C GLY A 226 -2.97 -2.41 -9.60
N MET A 227 -3.22 -2.70 -10.88
CA MET A 227 -4.44 -2.28 -11.56
C MET A 227 -5.70 -2.93 -10.93
N GLY A 228 -5.67 -4.24 -10.68
CA GLY A 228 -6.77 -4.92 -9.98
C GLY A 228 -6.98 -4.35 -8.57
N PHE A 229 -5.90 -4.12 -7.82
CA PHE A 229 -5.96 -3.50 -6.50
C PHE A 229 -6.54 -2.09 -6.54
N GLY A 230 -6.10 -1.26 -7.47
CA GLY A 230 -6.55 0.12 -7.60
C GLY A 230 -8.03 0.21 -7.98
N ALA A 231 -8.52 -0.67 -8.87
CA ALA A 231 -9.93 -0.78 -9.21
C ALA A 231 -10.79 -1.07 -7.97
N MET A 232 -10.37 -2.07 -7.15
CA MET A 232 -11.06 -2.44 -5.92
C MET A 232 -11.07 -1.29 -4.90
N MET A 233 -9.94 -0.63 -4.66
CA MET A 233 -9.85 0.43 -3.66
C MET A 233 -10.59 1.71 -4.07
N THR A 234 -10.61 2.02 -5.37
CA THR A 234 -11.19 3.27 -5.88
C THR A 234 -12.70 3.18 -6.05
N PHE A 235 -13.20 2.09 -6.66
CA PHE A 235 -14.59 2.03 -7.11
C PHE A 235 -15.52 1.21 -6.20
N THR A 236 -14.99 0.39 -5.28
CA THR A 236 -15.83 -0.36 -4.34
C THR A 236 -16.72 0.55 -3.47
N PRO A 237 -16.24 1.68 -2.90
CA PRO A 237 -17.10 2.55 -2.09
C PRO A 237 -18.29 3.11 -2.86
N THR A 238 -18.07 3.61 -4.07
CA THR A 238 -19.12 4.18 -4.93
C THR A 238 -20.07 3.10 -5.45
N PHE A 239 -19.58 1.92 -5.79
CA PHE A 239 -20.39 0.77 -6.18
C PHE A 239 -21.32 0.32 -5.05
N ILE A 240 -20.78 0.13 -3.83
CA ILE A 240 -21.59 -0.27 -2.67
C ILE A 240 -22.68 0.76 -2.38
N HIS A 241 -22.32 2.05 -2.41
CA HIS A 241 -23.27 3.14 -2.15
C HIS A 241 -24.32 3.25 -3.25
N GLY A 242 -23.91 3.21 -4.52
CA GLY A 242 -24.80 3.36 -5.67
C GLY A 242 -25.78 2.20 -5.84
N GLU A 243 -25.38 0.97 -5.52
CA GLU A 243 -26.22 -0.24 -5.61
C GLU A 243 -26.95 -0.56 -4.29
N GLY A 244 -26.80 0.24 -3.24
CA GLY A 244 -27.44 0.00 -1.94
C GLY A 244 -27.02 -1.32 -1.27
N LEU A 245 -25.80 -1.77 -1.47
CA LEU A 245 -25.27 -3.07 -1.00
C LEU A 245 -24.89 -3.09 0.48
N GLY A 246 -25.22 -2.08 1.24
CA GLY A 246 -24.91 -1.98 2.66
C GLY A 246 -23.81 -0.96 2.95
N ARG A 247 -22.89 -1.31 3.86
CA ARG A 247 -21.84 -0.40 4.32
C ARG A 247 -20.49 -0.72 3.66
N VAL A 248 -19.77 0.32 3.27
CA VAL A 248 -18.41 0.24 2.72
C VAL A 248 -17.45 -0.43 3.71
N GLY A 249 -17.60 -0.12 5.00
CA GLY A 249 -16.80 -0.71 6.07
C GLY A 249 -16.86 -2.24 6.14
N ILE A 250 -17.95 -2.88 5.70
CA ILE A 250 -18.09 -4.35 5.68
C ILE A 250 -17.04 -4.97 4.73
N PHE A 251 -16.91 -4.44 3.51
CA PHE A 251 -15.92 -4.90 2.55
C PHE A 251 -14.49 -4.74 3.08
N PHE A 252 -14.16 -3.55 3.58
CA PHE A 252 -12.82 -3.27 4.09
C PHE A 252 -12.47 -4.07 5.34
N ALA A 253 -13.44 -4.34 6.22
CA ALA A 253 -13.25 -5.22 7.37
C ALA A 253 -12.98 -6.67 6.93
N ALA A 254 -13.76 -7.22 6.00
CA ALA A 254 -13.54 -8.56 5.45
C ALA A 254 -12.16 -8.65 4.77
N TYR A 255 -11.82 -7.69 3.91
CA TYR A 255 -10.53 -7.57 3.26
C TYR A 255 -9.37 -7.58 4.25
N SER A 256 -9.38 -6.66 5.20
CA SER A 256 -8.25 -6.48 6.12
C SER A 256 -8.10 -7.64 7.09
N THR A 257 -9.22 -8.18 7.61
CA THR A 257 -9.19 -9.34 8.50
C THR A 257 -8.56 -10.55 7.82
N THR A 258 -8.99 -10.88 6.62
CA THR A 258 -8.42 -12.02 5.88
C THR A 258 -6.99 -11.75 5.42
N ALA A 259 -6.65 -10.51 5.03
CA ALA A 259 -5.27 -10.15 4.69
C ALA A 259 -4.33 -10.30 5.90
N ILE A 260 -4.77 -9.91 7.09
CA ILE A 260 -4.01 -10.08 8.34
C ILE A 260 -3.85 -11.58 8.65
N LEU A 261 -4.97 -12.33 8.65
CA LEU A 261 -4.96 -13.76 8.95
C LEU A 261 -4.04 -14.54 8.00
N THR A 262 -4.20 -14.32 6.70
CA THR A 262 -3.39 -15.03 5.69
C THR A 262 -1.92 -14.62 5.72
N ARG A 263 -1.60 -13.37 6.07
CA ARG A 263 -0.22 -12.92 6.26
C ARG A 263 0.44 -13.58 7.47
N VAL A 264 -0.30 -13.78 8.56
CA VAL A 264 0.22 -14.43 9.77
C VAL A 264 0.32 -15.94 9.58
N VAL A 265 -0.74 -16.59 9.10
CA VAL A 265 -0.79 -18.06 8.91
C VAL A 265 0.04 -18.50 7.70
N GLY A 266 0.03 -17.69 6.64
CA GLY A 266 0.78 -17.93 5.40
C GLY A 266 2.26 -17.57 5.46
N ALA A 267 2.74 -17.04 6.62
CA ALA A 267 4.15 -16.78 6.82
C ALA A 267 4.95 -18.10 6.70
N GLY A 268 5.87 -18.16 5.74
CA GLY A 268 6.63 -19.38 5.44
C GLY A 268 6.01 -20.32 4.41
N LEU A 269 4.75 -20.11 4.00
CA LEU A 269 4.12 -20.96 2.98
C LEU A 269 4.92 -20.99 1.67
N SER A 270 5.38 -19.82 1.25
CA SER A 270 6.19 -19.67 0.04
C SER A 270 7.62 -20.20 0.19
N ASP A 271 8.11 -20.35 1.42
CA ASP A 271 9.41 -20.97 1.70
C ASP A 271 9.30 -22.50 1.63
N SER A 272 8.16 -23.07 2.06
CA SER A 272 7.92 -24.51 2.08
C SER A 272 7.53 -25.07 0.71
N PHE A 273 6.65 -24.40 -0.03
CA PHE A 273 6.11 -24.87 -1.32
C PHE A 273 6.81 -24.26 -2.54
N GLY A 274 7.68 -23.27 -2.31
CA GLY A 274 8.35 -22.51 -3.37
C GLY A 274 7.54 -21.29 -3.83
N ARG A 275 8.27 -20.21 -4.19
CA ARG A 275 7.66 -18.90 -4.52
C ARG A 275 6.60 -18.99 -5.63
N ARG A 276 6.92 -19.68 -6.74
CA ARG A 276 6.01 -19.78 -7.89
C ARG A 276 4.73 -20.54 -7.59
N ALA A 277 4.83 -21.64 -6.82
CA ALA A 277 3.69 -22.44 -6.45
C ALA A 277 2.67 -21.69 -5.59
N VAL A 278 3.11 -20.61 -4.90
CA VAL A 278 2.24 -19.76 -4.10
C VAL A 278 1.77 -18.53 -4.88
N ILE A 279 2.64 -17.90 -5.69
CA ILE A 279 2.28 -16.69 -6.46
C ILE A 279 1.16 -16.96 -7.45
N ILE A 280 1.24 -18.05 -8.23
CA ILE A 280 0.29 -18.35 -9.31
C ILE A 280 -1.14 -18.48 -8.77
N PRO A 281 -1.44 -19.37 -7.80
CA PRO A 281 -2.80 -19.51 -7.29
C PRO A 281 -3.29 -18.23 -6.57
N THR A 282 -2.41 -17.48 -5.90
CA THR A 282 -2.82 -16.22 -5.25
C THR A 282 -3.19 -15.14 -6.26
N LEU A 283 -2.53 -15.08 -7.42
CA LEU A 283 -2.93 -14.17 -8.52
C LEU A 283 -4.27 -14.59 -9.14
N LEU A 284 -4.55 -15.89 -9.25
CA LEU A 284 -5.87 -16.39 -9.68
C LEU A 284 -6.97 -16.03 -8.67
N VAL A 285 -6.71 -16.21 -7.37
CA VAL A 285 -7.66 -15.78 -6.32
C VAL A 285 -7.87 -14.27 -6.37
N LEU A 286 -6.83 -13.48 -6.64
CA LEU A 286 -6.95 -12.04 -6.83
C LEU A 286 -7.86 -11.71 -8.02
N ALA A 287 -7.67 -12.34 -9.16
CA ALA A 287 -8.52 -12.18 -10.33
C ALA A 287 -9.98 -12.57 -10.03
N GLY A 288 -10.17 -13.72 -9.40
CA GLY A 288 -11.48 -14.21 -8.98
C GLY A 288 -12.18 -13.27 -8.01
N SER A 289 -11.46 -12.67 -7.06
CA SER A 289 -12.03 -11.72 -6.11
C SER A 289 -12.55 -10.44 -6.79
N VAL A 290 -11.78 -9.91 -7.76
CA VAL A 290 -12.20 -8.74 -8.55
C VAL A 290 -13.41 -9.10 -9.44
N LEU A 291 -13.39 -10.29 -10.06
CA LEU A 291 -14.50 -10.78 -10.86
C LEU A 291 -15.78 -10.98 -10.02
N THR A 292 -15.65 -11.45 -8.78
CA THR A 292 -16.77 -11.64 -7.86
C THR A 292 -17.56 -10.34 -7.65
N MET A 293 -16.88 -9.18 -7.65
CA MET A 293 -17.55 -7.87 -7.53
C MET A 293 -18.59 -7.62 -8.64
N ALA A 294 -18.36 -8.13 -9.85
CA ALA A 294 -19.32 -7.98 -10.95
C ALA A 294 -20.67 -8.67 -10.66
N PHE A 295 -20.68 -9.67 -9.79
CA PHE A 295 -21.85 -10.48 -9.45
C PHE A 295 -22.45 -10.14 -8.07
N VAL A 296 -21.84 -9.22 -7.31
CA VAL A 296 -22.33 -8.83 -5.98
C VAL A 296 -23.73 -8.26 -6.09
N ARG A 297 -24.66 -8.90 -5.37
CA ARG A 297 -26.08 -8.46 -5.24
C ARG A 297 -26.52 -8.31 -3.77
N GLY A 298 -25.61 -8.54 -2.82
CA GLY A 298 -25.90 -8.45 -1.39
C GLY A 298 -24.67 -8.68 -0.52
N ILE A 299 -24.85 -8.48 0.77
CA ILE A 299 -23.77 -8.52 1.77
C ILE A 299 -22.96 -9.83 1.77
N PRO A 300 -23.57 -11.04 1.66
CA PRO A 300 -22.76 -12.27 1.73
C PRO A 300 -21.70 -12.34 0.63
N LEU A 301 -22.06 -12.00 -0.62
CA LEU A 301 -21.11 -12.05 -1.73
C LEU A 301 -20.11 -10.89 -1.67
N LEU A 302 -20.51 -9.73 -1.10
CA LEU A 302 -19.60 -8.61 -0.83
C LEU A 302 -18.52 -9.01 0.19
N VAL A 303 -18.90 -9.69 1.27
CA VAL A 303 -17.97 -10.22 2.27
C VAL A 303 -17.05 -11.27 1.64
N CYS A 304 -17.59 -12.16 0.82
CA CYS A 304 -16.80 -13.16 0.09
C CYS A 304 -15.76 -12.51 -0.82
N ALA A 305 -16.15 -11.50 -1.62
CA ALA A 305 -15.25 -10.75 -2.50
C ALA A 305 -14.13 -10.07 -1.69
N GLY A 306 -14.48 -9.37 -0.60
CA GLY A 306 -13.51 -8.75 0.31
C GLY A 306 -12.57 -9.76 0.94
N ALA A 307 -13.09 -10.89 1.40
CA ALA A 307 -12.30 -11.95 2.03
C ALA A 307 -11.30 -12.60 1.03
N LEU A 308 -11.76 -12.93 -0.17
CA LEU A 308 -10.89 -13.46 -1.24
C LEU A 308 -9.82 -12.45 -1.63
N PHE A 309 -10.19 -11.17 -1.75
CA PHE A 309 -9.26 -10.10 -2.06
C PHE A 309 -8.19 -9.96 -0.99
N GLY A 310 -8.59 -9.98 0.29
CA GLY A 310 -7.67 -9.94 1.42
C GLY A 310 -6.74 -11.14 1.47
N ALA A 311 -7.28 -12.34 1.28
CA ALA A 311 -6.48 -13.57 1.26
C ALA A 311 -5.43 -13.54 0.16
N ALA A 312 -5.80 -13.09 -1.05
CA ALA A 312 -4.88 -12.95 -2.16
C ALA A 312 -3.78 -11.93 -1.88
N GLN A 313 -4.14 -10.72 -1.44
CA GLN A 313 -3.19 -9.63 -1.18
C GLN A 313 -2.28 -9.90 0.03
N GLY A 314 -2.81 -10.57 1.05
CA GLY A 314 -2.04 -10.95 2.24
C GLY A 314 -0.84 -11.84 1.91
N ILE A 315 -0.93 -12.65 0.88
CA ILE A 315 0.09 -13.63 0.46
C ILE A 315 0.85 -13.17 -0.78
N SER A 316 0.15 -12.72 -1.85
CA SER A 316 0.78 -12.46 -3.16
C SER A 316 1.84 -11.37 -3.10
N TYR A 317 1.52 -10.23 -2.47
CA TYR A 317 2.44 -9.10 -2.40
C TYR A 317 3.76 -9.44 -1.68
N PRO A 318 3.76 -9.99 -0.45
CA PRO A 318 5.00 -10.35 0.22
C PRO A 318 5.75 -11.48 -0.49
N THR A 319 5.05 -12.43 -1.12
CA THR A 319 5.70 -13.54 -1.84
C THR A 319 6.36 -13.06 -3.14
N LEU A 320 5.72 -12.17 -3.91
CA LEU A 320 6.33 -11.53 -5.08
C LEU A 320 7.54 -10.67 -4.70
N HIS A 321 7.45 -9.95 -3.57
CA HIS A 321 8.58 -9.19 -3.05
C HIS A 321 9.74 -10.10 -2.64
N ALA A 322 9.47 -11.19 -1.94
CA ALA A 322 10.48 -12.18 -1.58
C ALA A 322 11.11 -12.84 -2.81
N PHE A 323 10.29 -13.18 -3.83
CA PHE A 323 10.80 -13.70 -5.09
C PHE A 323 11.75 -12.72 -5.79
N LEU A 324 11.41 -11.42 -5.81
CA LEU A 324 12.28 -10.39 -6.37
C LEU A 324 13.63 -10.32 -5.62
N VAL A 325 13.61 -10.40 -4.29
CA VAL A 325 14.82 -10.42 -3.46
C VAL A 325 15.68 -11.64 -3.77
N ASP A 326 15.06 -12.82 -3.91
CA ASP A 326 15.75 -14.09 -4.18
C ASP A 326 16.50 -14.10 -5.54
N ILE A 327 15.98 -13.35 -6.53
CA ILE A 327 16.59 -13.27 -7.89
C ILE A 327 17.52 -12.06 -8.07
N THR A 328 17.65 -11.19 -7.05
CA THR A 328 18.40 -9.93 -7.18
C THR A 328 19.67 -9.97 -6.35
N ALA A 329 20.81 -9.63 -6.95
CA ALA A 329 22.06 -9.48 -6.24
C ALA A 329 21.97 -8.38 -5.16
N GLU A 330 22.60 -8.57 -4.01
CA GLU A 330 22.53 -7.67 -2.85
C GLU A 330 22.85 -6.20 -3.19
N ALA A 331 23.84 -5.98 -4.05
CA ALA A 331 24.23 -4.64 -4.55
C ALA A 331 23.13 -3.93 -5.34
N HIS A 332 22.10 -4.63 -5.84
CA HIS A 332 21.03 -4.11 -6.69
C HIS A 332 19.66 -4.11 -6.02
N LEU A 333 19.53 -4.63 -4.79
CA LEU A 333 18.26 -4.77 -4.06
C LEU A 333 17.47 -3.46 -3.96
N GLY A 334 18.14 -2.35 -3.66
CA GLY A 334 17.46 -1.06 -3.53
C GLY A 334 16.76 -0.62 -4.82
N ARG A 335 17.39 -0.83 -5.98
CA ARG A 335 16.82 -0.51 -7.30
C ARG A 335 15.69 -1.44 -7.68
N ALA A 336 15.84 -2.74 -7.42
CA ALA A 336 14.80 -3.73 -7.67
C ALA A 336 13.55 -3.45 -6.81
N GLN A 337 13.72 -3.07 -5.55
CA GLN A 337 12.62 -2.66 -4.68
C GLN A 337 11.93 -1.38 -5.17
N ALA A 338 12.71 -0.41 -5.68
CA ALA A 338 12.14 0.81 -6.29
C ALA A 338 11.31 0.48 -7.54
N LEU A 339 11.81 -0.41 -8.41
CA LEU A 339 11.06 -0.92 -9.57
C LEU A 339 9.76 -1.60 -9.13
N PHE A 340 9.83 -2.50 -8.14
CA PHE A 340 8.69 -3.26 -7.63
C PHE A 340 7.58 -2.34 -7.09
N ASN A 341 7.94 -1.43 -6.17
CA ASN A 341 6.98 -0.50 -5.58
C ASN A 341 6.47 0.52 -6.60
N GLY A 342 7.35 1.02 -7.47
CA GLY A 342 6.98 1.94 -8.55
C GLY A 342 5.98 1.31 -9.51
N SER A 343 6.22 0.06 -9.92
CA SER A 343 5.32 -0.70 -10.80
C SER A 343 3.95 -0.90 -10.20
N PHE A 344 3.87 -1.27 -8.91
CA PHE A 344 2.59 -1.42 -8.22
C PHE A 344 1.82 -0.09 -8.15
N ASN A 345 2.48 1.00 -7.74
CA ASN A 345 1.84 2.32 -7.65
C ASN A 345 1.44 2.86 -9.03
N PHE A 346 2.22 2.60 -10.08
CA PHE A 346 1.84 2.91 -11.46
C PHE A 346 0.59 2.16 -11.87
N GLY A 347 0.48 0.86 -11.55
CA GLY A 347 -0.71 0.05 -11.79
C GLY A 347 -1.94 0.62 -11.06
N VAL A 348 -1.80 0.96 -9.78
CA VAL A 348 -2.88 1.57 -8.98
C VAL A 348 -3.33 2.90 -9.59
N ALA A 349 -2.40 3.77 -9.97
CA ALA A 349 -2.72 5.06 -10.58
C ALA A 349 -3.43 4.91 -11.92
N SER A 350 -2.86 4.10 -12.82
CA SER A 350 -3.43 3.88 -14.17
C SER A 350 -4.79 3.21 -14.12
N SER A 351 -5.04 2.33 -13.14
CA SER A 351 -6.35 1.69 -12.97
C SER A 351 -7.47 2.69 -12.73
N ALA A 352 -7.21 3.72 -11.91
CA ALA A 352 -8.21 4.73 -11.61
C ALA A 352 -8.64 5.50 -12.87
N PHE A 353 -7.68 5.88 -13.73
CA PHE A 353 -7.98 6.55 -15.00
C PHE A 353 -8.73 5.64 -15.96
N VAL A 354 -8.22 4.42 -16.19
CA VAL A 354 -8.79 3.48 -17.16
C VAL A 354 -10.17 3.01 -16.72
N PHE A 355 -10.30 2.53 -15.49
CA PHE A 355 -11.55 1.95 -15.01
C PHE A 355 -12.58 3.00 -14.62
N GLY A 356 -12.19 4.26 -14.39
CA GLY A 356 -13.12 5.37 -14.27
C GLY A 356 -13.88 5.61 -15.57
N ALA A 357 -13.18 5.67 -16.70
CA ALA A 357 -13.79 5.80 -18.02
C ALA A 357 -14.67 4.59 -18.37
N VAL A 358 -14.21 3.37 -18.05
CA VAL A 358 -15.00 2.15 -18.27
C VAL A 358 -16.27 2.14 -17.41
N ALA A 359 -16.17 2.52 -16.14
CA ALA A 359 -17.31 2.55 -15.22
C ALA A 359 -18.37 3.57 -15.67
N GLU A 360 -17.95 4.72 -16.22
CA GLU A 360 -18.85 5.73 -16.73
C GLU A 360 -19.64 5.24 -17.96
N GLN A 361 -18.98 4.51 -18.88
CA GLN A 361 -19.60 4.06 -20.13
C GLN A 361 -20.42 2.78 -19.97
N LEU A 362 -19.93 1.83 -19.18
CA LEU A 362 -20.46 0.47 -19.10
C LEU A 362 -21.08 0.15 -17.72
N GLY A 363 -20.89 1.01 -16.72
CA GLY A 363 -21.27 0.76 -15.34
C GLY A 363 -20.25 -0.08 -14.57
N TYR A 364 -20.46 -0.22 -13.25
CA TYR A 364 -19.50 -0.85 -12.34
C TYR A 364 -19.33 -2.36 -12.57
N ARG A 365 -20.41 -3.09 -12.88
CA ARG A 365 -20.34 -4.56 -13.03
C ARG A 365 -19.46 -4.99 -14.19
N PRO A 366 -19.65 -4.49 -15.43
CA PRO A 366 -18.71 -4.74 -16.53
C PRO A 366 -17.30 -4.22 -16.25
N MET A 367 -17.18 -3.07 -15.56
CA MET A 367 -15.89 -2.52 -15.17
C MET A 367 -15.11 -3.50 -14.27
N PHE A 368 -15.71 -4.09 -13.22
CA PHE A 368 -15.06 -5.07 -12.39
C PHE A 368 -14.73 -6.36 -13.16
N ALA A 369 -15.61 -6.80 -14.07
CA ALA A 369 -15.31 -7.94 -14.93
C ALA A 369 -14.08 -7.68 -15.81
N LEU A 370 -13.98 -6.51 -16.44
CA LEU A 370 -12.80 -6.13 -17.23
C LEU A 370 -11.55 -5.94 -16.34
N ALA A 371 -11.71 -5.33 -15.15
CA ALA A 371 -10.61 -5.14 -14.22
C ALA A 371 -10.02 -6.48 -13.74
N SER A 372 -10.84 -7.54 -13.63
CA SER A 372 -10.38 -8.88 -13.24
C SER A 372 -9.40 -9.50 -14.25
N LEU A 373 -9.46 -9.06 -15.50
CA LEU A 373 -8.53 -9.53 -16.53
C LEU A 373 -7.09 -9.07 -16.27
N THR A 374 -6.88 -7.98 -15.52
CA THR A 374 -5.53 -7.50 -15.24
C THR A 374 -4.76 -8.43 -14.30
N PRO A 375 -5.25 -8.86 -13.11
CA PRO A 375 -4.56 -9.86 -12.32
C PRO A 375 -4.58 -11.26 -12.96
N ALA A 376 -5.57 -11.58 -13.81
CA ALA A 376 -5.55 -12.81 -14.61
C ALA A 376 -4.38 -12.79 -15.62
N ALA A 377 -4.19 -11.68 -16.32
CA ALA A 377 -3.05 -11.48 -17.21
C ALA A 377 -1.71 -11.51 -16.45
N ALA A 378 -1.66 -10.95 -15.22
CA ALA A 378 -0.51 -11.05 -14.34
C ALA A 378 -0.17 -12.52 -14.02
N CYS A 379 -1.19 -13.33 -13.74
CA CYS A 379 -1.02 -14.76 -13.48
C CYS A 379 -0.45 -15.49 -14.71
N VAL A 380 -1.03 -15.27 -15.89
CA VAL A 380 -0.56 -15.89 -17.14
C VAL A 380 0.86 -15.46 -17.47
N LEU A 381 1.15 -14.16 -17.39
CA LEU A 381 2.49 -13.61 -17.63
C LEU A 381 3.52 -14.26 -16.70
N PHE A 382 3.22 -14.33 -15.40
CA PHE A 382 4.12 -14.89 -14.41
C PHE A 382 4.26 -16.42 -14.57
N TYR A 383 3.17 -17.12 -14.91
CA TYR A 383 3.21 -18.55 -15.20
C TYR A 383 4.13 -18.88 -16.38
N LEU A 384 4.01 -18.14 -17.48
CA LEU A 384 4.77 -18.43 -18.69
C LEU A 384 6.25 -18.00 -18.60
N HIS A 385 6.54 -16.90 -17.91
CA HIS A 385 7.85 -16.25 -17.99
C HIS A 385 8.54 -15.99 -16.63
N GLY A 386 7.86 -16.19 -15.52
CA GLY A 386 8.38 -15.95 -14.16
C GLY A 386 9.32 -17.06 -13.64
N ALA A 387 9.86 -17.93 -14.50
CA ALA A 387 10.87 -18.89 -14.06
C ALA A 387 12.22 -18.17 -13.83
N PRO A 388 12.88 -18.38 -12.67
CA PRO A 388 14.24 -17.89 -12.48
C PRO A 388 15.15 -18.56 -13.50
N PRO A 389 16.20 -17.87 -13.99
CA PRO A 389 17.19 -18.50 -14.82
C PRO A 389 17.80 -19.71 -14.08
N PRO A 390 18.15 -20.78 -14.78
CA PRO A 390 18.83 -21.91 -14.15
C PRO A 390 20.06 -21.37 -13.41
N ARG A 391 20.22 -21.74 -12.13
CA ARG A 391 21.42 -21.38 -11.39
C ARG A 391 22.60 -21.93 -12.22
N ARG A 392 23.45 -21.02 -12.72
CA ARG A 392 24.73 -21.43 -13.29
C ARG A 392 25.43 -22.22 -12.19
N GLY A 393 25.56 -23.54 -12.43
CA GLY A 393 26.21 -24.44 -11.50
C GLY A 393 27.54 -23.81 -11.05
N SER A 394 27.80 -23.83 -9.76
CA SER A 394 29.15 -23.72 -9.26
C SER A 394 29.95 -24.79 -10.00
N ILE A 395 30.73 -24.39 -10.98
CA ILE A 395 31.81 -25.21 -11.45
C ILE A 395 32.80 -25.15 -10.30
N ASP A 396 32.85 -26.27 -9.54
CA ASP A 396 33.85 -26.54 -8.50
C ASP A 396 35.28 -26.40 -9.04
#